data_55307b8e36ee0e194c765d33156bf254
#
_entry.id   55307b8e36ee0e194c765d33156bf254
#
_cell.length_a   1.000
_cell.length_b   1.000
_cell.length_c   1.000
_cell.angle_alpha   90.00
_cell.angle_beta   90.00
_cell.angle_gamma   90.00
#
_symmetry.space_group_name_H-M   'P 1'
#
loop_
_entity.id
_entity.type
_entity.pdbx_description
1 polymer ?
#
loop_
_entity_poly.entity_id
_entity_poly.type
_entity_poly.pdbx_seq_one_letter_code
_entity_poly.pdbx_strand_id
1 'polypeptide(L)'
;MNMILNFNKKTLIALSVIMLLGVGSLLLHAQQPSQEKKEYIDPSVSLAFQNTKKIRAGLLDVGYAEVGPKAGKPVILLHGWPYDIHSFEKSSELLAAKGYRVLIPYLRGYGTTTFVSSKTVRNGQQSAVALDIIAFMDALKIDKAIVGGFDWGARTADIMAALWPERVSALVAVSGYLIGSPEANQNPLPPNAEFLWWYQYYFSTERGYKGYKANTNAFNKLIWKTASPKWSFDEETYQRSAKAFENPDHVNIVIHNYRWRLGLAPGEKQYDKLEAKLAQLPDITVPTVTLEGDANGAAFPLPEKYASKYKGKYMHHTLTGGIGHNLPQEAPKEFTAAIIEADSLSK
;
A
#
# COMPACT_ATOMS: atom_id res chain seq x y z
N MET A 1 47.08 -55.54 6.48
CA MET A 1 48.03 -55.13 7.56
C MET A 1 47.33 -54.04 8.34
N ASN A 2 46.58 -54.44 9.40
CA ASN A 2 45.73 -53.58 10.22
C ASN A 2 46.57 -52.97 11.33
N MET A 3 46.71 -51.67 11.36
CA MET A 3 47.35 -50.93 12.44
C MET A 3 46.25 -50.32 13.30
N ILE A 4 45.97 -50.96 14.44
CA ILE A 4 45.04 -50.47 15.47
C ILE A 4 45.82 -49.53 16.38
N LEU A 5 45.47 -48.25 16.34
CA LEU A 5 45.97 -47.23 17.28
C LEU A 5 45.16 -47.29 18.58
N ASN A 6 45.80 -47.78 19.66
CA ASN A 6 45.26 -47.80 21.00
C ASN A 6 45.46 -46.41 21.66
N PHE A 7 44.38 -45.67 21.82
CA PHE A 7 44.39 -44.43 22.60
C PHE A 7 44.10 -44.70 24.08
N ASN A 8 44.96 -44.23 24.92
CA ASN A 8 44.91 -44.39 26.38
C ASN A 8 43.79 -43.54 26.97
N LYS A 9 42.92 -44.12 27.82
CA LYS A 9 41.76 -43.52 28.48
C LYS A 9 42.02 -42.18 29.22
N LYS A 10 43.28 -41.93 29.61
CA LYS A 10 43.64 -40.65 30.29
C LYS A 10 43.75 -39.48 29.35
N THR A 11 43.97 -39.67 28.08
CA THR A 11 44.04 -38.57 27.10
C THR A 11 42.65 -38.12 26.63
N LEU A 12 41.63 -38.97 26.72
CA LEU A 12 40.25 -38.59 26.40
C LEU A 12 39.59 -37.65 27.44
N ILE A 13 40.01 -37.76 28.72
CA ILE A 13 39.45 -36.95 29.80
C ILE A 13 39.96 -35.48 29.74
N ALA A 14 41.20 -35.30 29.30
CA ALA A 14 41.80 -33.97 29.15
C ALA A 14 41.20 -33.16 27.99
N LEU A 15 40.81 -33.82 26.90
CA LEU A 15 40.15 -33.15 25.75
C LEU A 15 38.69 -32.79 26.04
N SER A 16 37.99 -33.53 26.88
CA SER A 16 36.59 -33.25 27.23
C SER A 16 36.44 -32.06 28.20
N VAL A 17 37.43 -31.79 29.03
CA VAL A 17 37.40 -30.65 29.98
C VAL A 17 37.75 -29.32 29.31
N ILE A 18 38.58 -29.32 28.27
CA ILE A 18 38.92 -28.11 27.51
C ILE A 18 37.75 -27.66 26.60
N MET A 19 36.91 -28.57 26.12
CA MET A 19 35.70 -28.21 25.34
C MET A 19 34.56 -27.63 26.20
N LEU A 20 34.53 -27.89 27.51
CA LEU A 20 33.49 -27.36 28.41
C LEU A 20 33.79 -25.95 28.95
N LEU A 21 35.03 -25.49 28.85
CA LEU A 21 35.43 -24.14 29.32
C LEU A 21 35.46 -23.09 28.18
N GLY A 22 35.34 -23.52 26.92
CA GLY A 22 35.30 -22.64 25.72
C GLY A 22 33.92 -22.19 25.28
N VAL A 23 32.83 -22.74 25.83
CA VAL A 23 31.44 -22.44 25.45
C VAL A 23 30.76 -21.44 26.37
N GLY A 24 31.45 -21.00 27.41
CA GLY A 24 30.89 -20.12 28.45
C GLY A 24 30.96 -18.61 28.21
N SER A 25 31.44 -18.13 27.05
CA SER A 25 31.60 -16.69 26.81
C SER A 25 31.04 -16.17 25.51
N LEU A 26 30.26 -16.96 24.77
CA LEU A 26 29.41 -16.48 23.66
C LEU A 26 27.93 -16.44 24.10
N LEU A 27 27.68 -15.82 25.27
CA LEU A 27 26.33 -15.30 25.52
C LEU A 27 26.18 -14.03 24.71
N LEU A 28 25.71 -14.25 23.47
CA LEU A 28 24.66 -13.51 22.82
C LEU A 28 24.26 -12.24 23.60
N HIS A 29 24.79 -11.12 23.19
CA HIS A 29 23.98 -9.92 23.14
C HIS A 29 22.91 -10.19 22.06
N ALA A 30 21.85 -10.93 22.41
CA ALA A 30 20.58 -10.77 21.77
C ALA A 30 20.22 -9.29 22.02
N GLN A 31 20.42 -8.45 21.01
CA GLN A 31 19.79 -7.15 20.99
C GLN A 31 18.30 -7.45 21.24
N GLN A 32 17.80 -7.05 22.40
CA GLN A 32 16.37 -6.98 22.62
C GLN A 32 15.81 -6.21 21.44
N PRO A 33 14.76 -6.71 20.76
CA PRO A 33 14.09 -5.93 19.76
C PRO A 33 13.76 -4.58 20.41
N SER A 34 14.25 -3.50 19.83
CA SER A 34 13.92 -2.16 20.26
C SER A 34 12.39 -2.13 20.29
N GLN A 35 11.80 -2.00 21.48
CA GLN A 35 10.37 -1.71 21.58
C GLN A 35 10.19 -0.41 20.80
N GLU A 36 9.53 -0.50 19.67
CA GLU A 36 9.08 0.68 18.93
C GLU A 36 8.31 1.53 19.93
N LYS A 37 8.87 2.70 20.28
CA LYS A 37 8.12 3.67 21.08
C LYS A 37 6.89 3.99 20.27
N LYS A 38 5.69 3.59 20.75
CA LYS A 38 4.42 4.00 20.15
C LYS A 38 4.50 5.49 19.85
N GLU A 39 4.52 5.85 18.58
CA GLU A 39 4.61 7.24 18.19
C GLU A 39 3.32 7.94 18.65
N TYR A 40 3.48 9.00 19.42
CA TYR A 40 2.33 9.76 19.91
C TYR A 40 1.56 10.33 18.72
N ILE A 41 0.26 10.08 18.70
CA ILE A 41 -0.71 10.68 17.76
C ILE A 41 -1.61 11.62 18.55
N ASP A 42 -1.86 12.81 18.00
CA ASP A 42 -2.79 13.76 18.60
C ASP A 42 -4.18 13.11 18.78
N PRO A 43 -4.80 13.20 19.97
CA PRO A 43 -6.10 12.58 20.22
C PRO A 43 -7.21 13.03 19.25
N SER A 44 -7.17 14.26 18.74
CA SER A 44 -8.14 14.75 17.76
C SER A 44 -7.99 14.05 16.41
N VAL A 45 -6.77 13.68 16.02
CA VAL A 45 -6.49 12.90 14.81
C VAL A 45 -7.00 11.47 15.00
N SER A 46 -6.62 10.80 16.08
CA SER A 46 -7.14 9.46 16.39
C SER A 46 -8.67 9.42 16.42
N LEU A 47 -9.31 10.45 16.95
CA LEU A 47 -10.77 10.56 16.97
C LEU A 47 -11.37 10.67 15.54
N ALA A 48 -10.70 11.37 14.61
CA ALA A 48 -11.14 11.47 13.22
C ALA A 48 -11.11 10.11 12.50
N PHE A 49 -10.16 9.25 12.86
CA PHE A 49 -10.06 7.88 12.31
C PHE A 49 -11.07 6.91 12.97
N GLN A 50 -11.39 7.12 14.24
CA GLN A 50 -12.41 6.33 14.94
C GLN A 50 -13.84 6.71 14.50
N ASN A 51 -14.09 8.00 14.28
CA ASN A 51 -15.39 8.56 13.90
C ASN A 51 -15.37 9.05 12.45
N THR A 52 -15.16 8.13 11.52
CA THR A 52 -15.14 8.46 10.09
C THR A 52 -16.46 9.09 9.64
N LYS A 53 -16.34 10.12 8.80
CA LYS A 53 -17.46 10.75 8.12
C LYS A 53 -17.97 9.87 6.98
N LYS A 54 -19.17 10.14 6.50
CA LYS A 54 -19.74 9.46 5.34
C LYS A 54 -20.36 10.50 4.38
N ILE A 55 -20.14 10.30 3.08
CA ILE A 55 -20.71 11.16 2.04
C ILE A 55 -21.14 10.33 0.83
N ARG A 56 -22.29 10.66 0.25
CA ARG A 56 -22.75 10.09 -1.03
C ARG A 56 -21.90 10.64 -2.15
N ALA A 57 -21.22 9.74 -2.88
CA ALA A 57 -20.33 10.07 -3.99
C ALA A 57 -20.51 9.03 -5.11
N GLY A 58 -21.16 9.40 -6.18
CA GLY A 58 -21.43 8.50 -7.29
C GLY A 58 -22.17 7.23 -6.88
N LEU A 59 -21.52 6.07 -7.06
CA LEU A 59 -22.06 4.74 -6.74
C LEU A 59 -21.94 4.37 -5.27
N LEU A 60 -21.25 5.17 -4.46
CA LEU A 60 -20.85 4.84 -3.10
C LEU A 60 -21.37 5.85 -2.06
N ASP A 61 -21.60 5.36 -0.87
CA ASP A 61 -21.53 6.13 0.37
C ASP A 61 -20.11 5.95 0.91
N VAL A 62 -19.24 6.94 0.68
CA VAL A 62 -17.81 6.86 1.00
C VAL A 62 -17.58 7.23 2.45
N GLY A 63 -17.01 6.29 3.22
CA GLY A 63 -16.49 6.54 4.55
C GLY A 63 -15.09 7.15 4.46
N TYR A 64 -14.78 8.18 5.27
CA TYR A 64 -13.48 8.84 5.22
C TYR A 64 -13.11 9.52 6.54
N ALA A 65 -11.81 9.57 6.82
CA ALA A 65 -11.26 10.44 7.84
C ALA A 65 -10.94 11.82 7.24
N GLU A 66 -11.11 12.89 8.04
CA GLU A 66 -10.76 14.25 7.64
C GLU A 66 -10.04 14.92 8.80
N VAL A 67 -8.82 15.42 8.53
CA VAL A 67 -7.90 16.01 9.51
C VAL A 67 -7.43 17.37 9.00
N GLY A 68 -7.25 18.31 9.92
CA GLY A 68 -6.77 19.66 9.62
C GLY A 68 -7.87 20.69 9.31
N PRO A 69 -7.47 21.93 8.99
CA PRO A 69 -8.40 23.03 8.81
C PRO A 69 -9.24 22.88 7.53
N LYS A 70 -10.54 23.08 7.61
CA LYS A 70 -11.47 22.99 6.47
C LYS A 70 -11.10 23.88 5.28
N ALA A 71 -10.50 25.05 5.55
CA ALA A 71 -10.05 26.00 4.54
C ALA A 71 -8.63 25.71 4.02
N GLY A 72 -7.97 24.67 4.54
CA GLY A 72 -6.63 24.26 4.11
C GLY A 72 -6.62 23.73 2.67
N LYS A 73 -5.43 23.75 2.04
CA LYS A 73 -5.25 23.16 0.73
C LYS A 73 -5.56 21.66 0.79
N PRO A 74 -6.44 21.14 -0.09
CA PRO A 74 -6.85 19.74 -0.03
C PRO A 74 -5.72 18.78 -0.40
N VAL A 75 -5.55 17.75 0.43
CA VAL A 75 -4.69 16.57 0.18
C VAL A 75 -5.57 15.34 0.31
N ILE A 76 -5.58 14.49 -0.71
CA ILE A 76 -6.28 13.20 -0.70
C ILE A 76 -5.25 12.09 -0.62
N LEU A 77 -5.35 11.23 0.39
CA LEU A 77 -4.44 10.12 0.63
C LEU A 77 -5.15 8.78 0.41
N LEU A 78 -4.58 7.94 -0.46
CA LEU A 78 -5.21 6.74 -0.98
C LEU A 78 -4.42 5.50 -0.57
N HIS A 79 -5.06 4.62 0.20
CA HIS A 79 -4.48 3.35 0.62
C HIS A 79 -4.54 2.28 -0.47
N GLY A 80 -3.84 1.18 -0.25
CA GLY A 80 -3.86 0.02 -1.14
C GLY A 80 -4.42 -1.24 -0.50
N TRP A 81 -4.21 -2.38 -1.15
CA TRP A 81 -4.54 -3.70 -0.64
C TRP A 81 -3.27 -4.39 -0.08
N PRO A 82 -3.35 -5.05 1.05
CA PRO A 82 -4.46 -5.13 2.00
C PRO A 82 -4.26 -4.16 3.19
N TYR A 83 -4.38 -2.90 2.95
CA TYR A 83 -4.20 -1.81 3.93
C TYR A 83 -5.49 -0.98 4.03
N ASP A 84 -5.45 0.08 4.85
CA ASP A 84 -6.60 0.95 5.05
C ASP A 84 -6.17 2.39 5.37
N ILE A 85 -7.11 3.22 5.77
CA ILE A 85 -6.87 4.63 6.07
C ILE A 85 -5.82 4.85 7.16
N HIS A 86 -5.64 3.89 8.11
CA HIS A 86 -4.69 4.03 9.22
C HIS A 86 -3.22 4.07 8.77
N SER A 87 -2.93 3.65 7.53
CA SER A 87 -1.60 3.85 6.92
C SER A 87 -1.17 5.33 6.88
N PHE A 88 -2.12 6.25 6.97
CA PHE A 88 -1.88 7.69 6.87
C PHE A 88 -2.11 8.46 8.17
N GLU A 89 -2.38 7.80 9.30
CA GLU A 89 -2.74 8.47 10.55
C GLU A 89 -1.68 9.51 10.94
N LYS A 90 -0.42 9.10 11.02
CA LYS A 90 0.68 10.02 11.38
C LYS A 90 1.00 11.03 10.29
N SER A 91 1.00 10.64 9.04
CA SER A 91 1.23 11.56 7.92
C SER A 91 0.14 12.65 7.87
N SER A 92 -1.12 12.31 8.16
CA SER A 92 -2.23 13.27 8.20
C SER A 92 -2.10 14.27 9.33
N GLU A 93 -1.65 13.84 10.52
CA GLU A 93 -1.32 14.74 11.64
C GLU A 93 -0.25 15.77 11.24
N LEU A 94 0.85 15.28 10.65
CA LEU A 94 1.97 16.13 10.24
C LEU A 94 1.56 17.14 9.14
N LEU A 95 0.74 16.72 8.18
CA LEU A 95 0.19 17.60 7.14
C LEU A 95 -0.80 18.62 7.71
N ALA A 96 -1.68 18.19 8.59
CA ALA A 96 -2.64 19.09 9.27
C ALA A 96 -1.93 20.19 10.07
N ALA A 97 -0.84 19.84 10.77
CA ALA A 97 0.00 20.79 11.48
C ALA A 97 0.67 21.82 10.54
N LYS A 98 0.79 21.52 9.24
CA LYS A 98 1.25 22.43 8.18
C LYS A 98 0.11 23.21 7.50
N GLY A 99 -1.13 23.05 7.97
CA GLY A 99 -2.29 23.78 7.47
C GLY A 99 -3.00 23.13 6.28
N TYR A 100 -2.67 21.91 5.91
CA TYR A 100 -3.39 21.15 4.87
C TYR A 100 -4.71 20.59 5.42
N ARG A 101 -5.72 20.51 4.54
CA ARG A 101 -6.95 19.75 4.76
C ARG A 101 -6.74 18.34 4.19
N VAL A 102 -6.59 17.35 5.06
CA VAL A 102 -6.26 15.98 4.67
C VAL A 102 -7.52 15.11 4.70
N LEU A 103 -7.78 14.42 3.59
CA LEU A 103 -8.95 13.58 3.37
C LEU A 103 -8.47 12.17 3.02
N ILE A 104 -8.91 11.20 3.79
CA ILE A 104 -8.45 9.82 3.66
C ILE A 104 -9.68 8.92 3.49
N PRO A 105 -10.17 8.70 2.24
CA PRO A 105 -11.31 7.83 2.00
C PRO A 105 -10.95 6.36 2.10
N TYR A 106 -11.86 5.55 2.64
CA TYR A 106 -11.86 4.11 2.38
C TYR A 106 -12.23 3.85 0.93
N LEU A 107 -11.39 3.12 0.22
CA LEU A 107 -11.68 2.67 -1.13
C LEU A 107 -12.91 1.72 -1.14
N ARG A 108 -13.50 1.49 -2.32
CA ARG A 108 -14.59 0.51 -2.48
C ARG A 108 -14.21 -0.85 -1.89
N GLY A 109 -15.09 -1.46 -1.12
CA GLY A 109 -14.84 -2.74 -0.44
C GLY A 109 -14.01 -2.64 0.84
N TYR A 110 -13.85 -1.43 1.42
CA TYR A 110 -13.12 -1.23 2.67
C TYR A 110 -13.90 -0.42 3.70
N GLY A 111 -13.68 -0.75 4.95
CA GLY A 111 -14.18 -0.02 6.11
C GLY A 111 -15.66 0.30 6.00
N THR A 112 -16.02 1.55 6.23
CA THR A 112 -17.40 2.02 6.23
C THR A 112 -17.92 2.46 4.85
N THR A 113 -17.12 2.36 3.77
CA THR A 113 -17.57 2.62 2.40
C THR A 113 -18.53 1.51 1.94
N THR A 114 -19.70 1.91 1.44
CA THR A 114 -20.75 0.97 1.01
C THR A 114 -21.31 1.36 -0.36
N PHE A 115 -21.74 0.37 -1.13
CA PHE A 115 -22.46 0.65 -2.37
C PHE A 115 -23.89 1.15 -2.09
N VAL A 116 -24.30 2.18 -2.83
CA VAL A 116 -25.65 2.75 -2.76
C VAL A 116 -26.73 1.74 -3.16
N SER A 117 -26.41 0.89 -4.12
CA SER A 117 -27.32 -0.12 -4.65
C SER A 117 -26.72 -1.51 -4.55
N SER A 118 -27.53 -2.47 -4.08
CA SER A 118 -27.16 -3.89 -4.10
C SER A 118 -26.99 -4.45 -5.52
N LYS A 119 -27.57 -3.77 -6.53
CA LYS A 119 -27.46 -4.15 -7.95
C LYS A 119 -26.16 -3.70 -8.61
N THR A 120 -25.41 -2.78 -8.00
CA THR A 120 -24.11 -2.34 -8.54
C THR A 120 -23.12 -3.50 -8.52
N VAL A 121 -22.42 -3.73 -9.63
CA VAL A 121 -21.40 -4.77 -9.75
C VAL A 121 -20.25 -4.47 -8.77
N ARG A 122 -19.77 -5.50 -8.07
CA ARG A 122 -18.61 -5.42 -7.16
C ARG A 122 -17.33 -5.45 -7.98
N ASN A 123 -17.14 -4.39 -8.74
CA ASN A 123 -16.08 -4.21 -9.72
C ASN A 123 -14.85 -3.56 -9.07
N GLY A 124 -13.69 -4.19 -9.20
CA GLY A 124 -12.39 -3.68 -8.73
C GLY A 124 -11.49 -3.17 -9.86
N GLN A 125 -12.05 -2.78 -11.05
CA GLN A 125 -11.25 -2.19 -12.13
C GLN A 125 -10.57 -0.90 -11.68
N GLN A 126 -9.39 -0.66 -12.21
CA GLN A 126 -8.59 0.50 -11.84
C GLN A 126 -9.29 1.84 -12.15
N SER A 127 -9.95 1.96 -13.30
CA SER A 127 -10.70 3.17 -13.67
C SER A 127 -11.95 3.38 -12.81
N ALA A 128 -12.59 2.30 -12.35
CA ALA A 128 -13.74 2.39 -11.47
C ALA A 128 -13.35 2.95 -10.09
N VAL A 129 -12.20 2.52 -9.55
CA VAL A 129 -11.66 3.04 -8.28
C VAL A 129 -11.28 4.52 -8.44
N ALA A 130 -10.65 4.90 -9.57
CA ALA A 130 -10.29 6.30 -9.81
C ALA A 130 -11.53 7.21 -9.93
N LEU A 131 -12.59 6.75 -10.62
CA LEU A 131 -13.85 7.49 -10.71
C LEU A 131 -14.55 7.66 -9.36
N ASP A 132 -14.43 6.71 -8.44
CA ASP A 132 -14.96 6.90 -7.09
C ASP A 132 -14.31 8.09 -6.38
N ILE A 133 -13.00 8.27 -6.57
CA ILE A 133 -12.29 9.40 -5.96
C ILE A 133 -12.63 10.73 -6.64
N ILE A 134 -12.81 10.74 -7.96
CA ILE A 134 -13.35 11.92 -8.67
C ILE A 134 -14.75 12.28 -8.14
N ALA A 135 -15.64 11.30 -8.02
CA ALA A 135 -16.98 11.51 -7.47
C ALA A 135 -16.94 11.96 -5.99
N PHE A 136 -15.98 11.46 -5.20
CA PHE A 136 -15.74 11.91 -3.83
C PHE A 136 -15.30 13.38 -3.77
N MET A 137 -14.40 13.81 -4.67
CA MET A 137 -14.02 15.21 -4.79
C MET A 137 -15.21 16.08 -5.16
N ASP A 138 -16.03 15.65 -6.13
CA ASP A 138 -17.25 16.40 -6.55
C ASP A 138 -18.24 16.56 -5.41
N ALA A 139 -18.49 15.48 -4.65
CA ALA A 139 -19.39 15.51 -3.51
C ALA A 139 -18.92 16.46 -2.40
N LEU A 140 -17.61 16.61 -2.22
CA LEU A 140 -16.98 17.53 -1.25
C LEU A 140 -16.73 18.92 -1.82
N LYS A 141 -17.09 19.19 -3.09
CA LYS A 141 -16.84 20.44 -3.82
C LYS A 141 -15.35 20.81 -3.82
N ILE A 142 -14.51 19.82 -4.08
CA ILE A 142 -13.06 19.96 -4.23
C ILE A 142 -12.73 19.94 -5.72
N ASP A 143 -12.43 21.11 -6.26
CA ASP A 143 -12.10 21.23 -7.68
C ASP A 143 -10.72 20.61 -7.99
N LYS A 144 -9.74 20.82 -7.11
CA LYS A 144 -8.37 20.36 -7.31
C LYS A 144 -7.71 20.00 -5.98
N ALA A 145 -6.93 18.90 -5.93
CA ALA A 145 -6.23 18.47 -4.73
C ALA A 145 -4.81 17.97 -5.05
N ILE A 146 -3.94 17.94 -4.05
CA ILE A 146 -2.75 17.07 -4.06
C ILE A 146 -3.25 15.65 -3.81
N VAL A 147 -2.79 14.68 -4.59
CA VAL A 147 -3.17 13.29 -4.42
C VAL A 147 -1.93 12.47 -4.13
N GLY A 148 -1.95 11.72 -3.02
CA GLY A 148 -0.88 10.81 -2.64
C GLY A 148 -1.40 9.40 -2.39
N GLY A 149 -0.57 8.38 -2.65
CA GLY A 149 -0.99 7.01 -2.39
C GLY A 149 0.13 5.99 -2.51
N PHE A 150 -0.19 4.76 -2.13
CA PHE A 150 0.66 3.59 -2.32
C PHE A 150 -0.17 2.40 -2.80
N ASP A 151 0.43 1.42 -3.46
CA ASP A 151 -0.22 0.23 -4.01
C ASP A 151 -1.44 0.59 -4.91
N TRP A 152 -2.65 0.09 -4.65
CA TRP A 152 -3.85 0.50 -5.40
C TRP A 152 -4.10 1.99 -5.32
N GLY A 153 -3.76 2.62 -4.19
CA GLY A 153 -3.89 4.07 -4.01
C GLY A 153 -2.94 4.85 -4.92
N ALA A 154 -1.69 4.41 -5.10
CA ALA A 154 -0.77 5.02 -6.04
C ALA A 154 -1.27 4.85 -7.48
N ARG A 155 -1.69 3.64 -7.87
CA ARG A 155 -2.31 3.40 -9.19
C ARG A 155 -3.52 4.30 -9.43
N THR A 156 -4.38 4.45 -8.42
CA THR A 156 -5.55 5.34 -8.50
C THR A 156 -5.13 6.79 -8.69
N ALA A 157 -4.11 7.26 -7.95
CA ALA A 157 -3.57 8.60 -8.05
C ALA A 157 -2.91 8.86 -9.43
N ASP A 158 -2.14 7.91 -9.96
CA ASP A 158 -1.59 7.95 -11.31
C ASP A 158 -2.69 8.10 -12.36
N ILE A 159 -3.76 7.31 -12.26
CA ILE A 159 -4.90 7.36 -13.18
C ILE A 159 -5.60 8.72 -13.12
N MET A 160 -5.82 9.25 -11.91
CA MET A 160 -6.40 10.58 -11.75
C MET A 160 -5.52 11.65 -12.41
N ALA A 161 -4.21 11.60 -12.18
CA ALA A 161 -3.26 12.55 -12.75
C ALA A 161 -3.13 12.44 -14.27
N ALA A 162 -3.29 11.23 -14.83
CA ALA A 162 -3.22 10.98 -16.27
C ALA A 162 -4.50 11.35 -17.02
N LEU A 163 -5.68 11.04 -16.45
CA LEU A 163 -6.96 11.23 -17.13
C LEU A 163 -7.67 12.54 -16.78
N TRP A 164 -7.40 13.12 -15.59
CA TRP A 164 -7.99 14.37 -15.09
C TRP A 164 -6.92 15.26 -14.45
N PRO A 165 -5.87 15.68 -15.21
CA PRO A 165 -4.76 16.48 -14.67
C PRO A 165 -5.24 17.83 -14.10
N GLU A 166 -6.37 18.35 -14.54
CA GLU A 166 -6.99 19.56 -13.99
C GLU A 166 -7.50 19.37 -12.55
N ARG A 167 -7.77 18.11 -12.13
CA ARG A 167 -8.22 17.77 -10.77
C ARG A 167 -7.07 17.49 -9.80
N VAL A 168 -5.84 17.33 -10.30
CA VAL A 168 -4.66 16.97 -9.51
C VAL A 168 -3.63 18.10 -9.57
N SER A 169 -3.39 18.76 -8.44
CA SER A 169 -2.40 19.86 -8.37
C SER A 169 -0.95 19.35 -8.29
N ALA A 170 -0.75 18.21 -7.63
CA ALA A 170 0.51 17.49 -7.54
C ALA A 170 0.23 16.03 -7.16
N LEU A 171 1.16 15.14 -7.51
CA LEU A 171 1.07 13.70 -7.30
C LEU A 171 2.21 13.20 -6.41
N VAL A 172 1.90 12.32 -5.45
CA VAL A 172 2.90 11.51 -4.75
C VAL A 172 2.54 10.03 -4.91
N ALA A 173 3.39 9.26 -5.60
CA ALA A 173 3.15 7.85 -5.88
C ALA A 173 4.26 6.98 -5.29
N VAL A 174 3.91 6.13 -4.32
CA VAL A 174 4.82 5.08 -3.83
C VAL A 174 4.85 3.95 -4.83
N SER A 175 6.07 3.48 -5.17
CA SER A 175 6.37 2.49 -6.21
C SER A 175 6.12 2.98 -7.65
N GLY A 176 5.99 4.29 -7.84
CA GLY A 176 5.99 4.95 -9.15
C GLY A 176 4.74 4.72 -9.99
N TYR A 177 4.93 4.59 -11.32
CA TYR A 177 3.85 4.47 -12.29
C TYR A 177 3.25 3.07 -12.31
N LEU A 178 2.00 2.93 -11.88
CA LEU A 178 1.32 1.64 -11.69
C LEU A 178 0.09 1.42 -12.61
N ILE A 179 -0.11 2.29 -13.61
CA ILE A 179 -1.15 2.08 -14.62
C ILE A 179 -0.79 0.85 -15.46
N GLY A 180 -1.75 -0.04 -15.67
CA GLY A 180 -1.59 -1.24 -16.48
C GLY A 180 -2.82 -1.54 -17.33
N SER A 181 -2.78 -2.64 -18.06
CA SER A 181 -3.92 -3.19 -18.78
C SER A 181 -3.93 -4.70 -18.70
N PRO A 182 -5.11 -5.35 -18.85
CA PRO A 182 -5.18 -6.81 -18.92
C PRO A 182 -4.28 -7.40 -20.03
N GLU A 183 -4.14 -6.73 -21.18
CA GLU A 183 -3.30 -7.17 -22.29
C GLU A 183 -1.81 -7.15 -21.90
N ALA A 184 -1.35 -6.07 -21.26
CA ALA A 184 0.03 -5.96 -20.80
C ALA A 184 0.34 -7.01 -19.72
N ASN A 185 -0.63 -7.29 -18.83
CA ASN A 185 -0.50 -8.26 -17.75
C ASN A 185 -0.55 -9.73 -18.22
N GLN A 186 -0.81 -10.01 -19.51
CA GLN A 186 -0.65 -11.34 -20.09
C GLN A 186 0.82 -11.71 -20.37
N ASN A 187 1.71 -10.73 -20.41
CA ASN A 187 3.13 -10.98 -20.56
C ASN A 187 3.72 -11.41 -19.22
N PRO A 188 4.45 -12.55 -19.17
CA PRO A 188 5.03 -13.03 -17.92
C PRO A 188 6.13 -12.08 -17.42
N LEU A 189 6.21 -11.94 -16.12
CA LEU A 189 7.29 -11.25 -15.45
C LEU A 189 8.46 -12.19 -15.19
N PRO A 190 9.65 -11.69 -14.82
CA PRO A 190 10.72 -12.51 -14.31
C PRO A 190 10.26 -13.38 -13.11
N PRO A 191 10.76 -14.62 -12.95
CA PRO A 191 10.28 -15.55 -11.92
C PRO A 191 10.22 -15.01 -10.50
N ASN A 192 11.17 -14.15 -10.13
CA ASN A 192 11.16 -13.52 -8.80
C ASN A 192 9.96 -12.58 -8.60
N ALA A 193 9.57 -11.80 -9.62
CA ALA A 193 8.42 -10.92 -9.55
C ALA A 193 7.11 -11.72 -9.51
N GLU A 194 7.02 -12.81 -10.32
CA GLU A 194 5.88 -13.73 -10.27
C GLU A 194 5.74 -14.39 -8.90
N PHE A 195 6.86 -14.80 -8.29
CA PHE A 195 6.87 -15.36 -6.95
C PHE A 195 6.37 -14.35 -5.89
N LEU A 196 6.74 -13.09 -5.98
CA LEU A 196 6.26 -12.05 -5.07
C LEU A 196 4.75 -11.78 -5.24
N TRP A 197 4.22 -11.99 -6.45
CA TRP A 197 2.80 -11.82 -6.77
C TRP A 197 2.01 -13.14 -6.82
N TRP A 198 2.50 -14.21 -6.16
CA TRP A 198 1.89 -15.54 -6.12
C TRP A 198 0.38 -15.53 -5.84
N TYR A 199 -0.07 -14.60 -5.01
CA TYR A 199 -1.47 -14.50 -4.61
C TYR A 199 -2.42 -14.14 -5.76
N GLN A 200 -1.95 -13.50 -6.82
CA GLN A 200 -2.77 -13.23 -8.01
C GLN A 200 -3.24 -14.54 -8.65
N TYR A 201 -2.34 -15.54 -8.75
CA TYR A 201 -2.66 -16.86 -9.30
C TYR A 201 -3.54 -17.66 -8.33
N TYR A 202 -3.33 -17.52 -7.04
CA TYR A 202 -4.22 -18.10 -6.05
C TYR A 202 -5.65 -17.54 -6.19
N PHE A 203 -5.81 -16.23 -6.31
CA PHE A 203 -7.10 -15.56 -6.49
C PHE A 203 -7.78 -15.84 -7.83
N SER A 204 -7.05 -16.27 -8.84
CA SER A 204 -7.61 -16.67 -10.13
C SER A 204 -8.51 -17.90 -10.04
N THR A 205 -8.30 -18.75 -9.03
CA THR A 205 -8.99 -20.03 -8.83
C THR A 205 -10.18 -19.92 -7.86
N GLU A 206 -11.14 -20.86 -7.97
CA GLU A 206 -12.21 -20.99 -6.98
C GLU A 206 -11.69 -21.41 -5.59
N ARG A 207 -10.61 -22.18 -5.55
CA ARG A 207 -9.93 -22.51 -4.28
C ARG A 207 -9.39 -21.24 -3.63
N GLY A 208 -8.80 -20.33 -4.40
CA GLY A 208 -8.29 -19.05 -3.92
C GLY A 208 -9.38 -18.13 -3.41
N TYR A 209 -10.50 -18.01 -4.13
CA TYR A 209 -11.68 -17.27 -3.67
C TYR A 209 -12.17 -17.78 -2.31
N LYS A 210 -12.44 -19.09 -2.21
CA LYS A 210 -12.92 -19.73 -0.97
C LYS A 210 -11.91 -19.59 0.17
N GLY A 211 -10.64 -19.78 -0.12
CA GLY A 211 -9.56 -19.68 0.85
C GLY A 211 -9.38 -18.26 1.39
N TYR A 212 -9.41 -17.25 0.52
CA TYR A 212 -9.34 -15.85 0.93
C TYR A 212 -10.57 -15.44 1.76
N LYS A 213 -11.77 -15.81 1.30
CA LYS A 213 -13.01 -15.55 2.04
C LYS A 213 -13.03 -16.16 3.45
N ALA A 214 -12.52 -17.38 3.60
CA ALA A 214 -12.47 -18.07 4.88
C ALA A 214 -11.37 -17.53 5.82
N ASN A 215 -10.31 -16.94 5.28
CA ASN A 215 -9.10 -16.60 6.03
C ASN A 215 -8.60 -15.17 5.75
N THR A 216 -9.47 -14.23 5.40
CA THR A 216 -9.11 -12.87 4.95
C THR A 216 -8.12 -12.20 5.89
N ASN A 217 -8.39 -12.23 7.20
CA ASN A 217 -7.52 -11.60 8.21
C ASN A 217 -6.10 -12.23 8.21
N ALA A 218 -6.01 -13.55 8.34
CA ALA A 218 -4.73 -14.25 8.37
C ALA A 218 -3.95 -14.09 7.06
N PHE A 219 -4.65 -14.10 5.93
CA PHE A 219 -4.06 -13.90 4.61
C PHE A 219 -3.47 -12.49 4.47
N ASN A 220 -4.25 -11.46 4.80
CA ASN A 220 -3.81 -10.07 4.72
C ASN A 220 -2.62 -9.80 5.65
N LYS A 221 -2.62 -10.40 6.85
CA LYS A 221 -1.48 -10.32 7.77
C LYS A 221 -0.20 -10.97 7.21
N LEU A 222 -0.35 -12.08 6.49
CA LEU A 222 0.78 -12.70 5.78
C LEU A 222 1.33 -11.74 4.71
N ILE A 223 0.45 -11.09 3.94
CA ILE A 223 0.90 -10.11 2.94
C ILE A 223 1.63 -8.93 3.60
N TRP A 224 1.14 -8.38 4.71
CA TRP A 224 1.86 -7.33 5.44
C TRP A 224 3.30 -7.75 5.78
N LYS A 225 3.45 -8.95 6.34
CA LYS A 225 4.76 -9.50 6.74
C LYS A 225 5.70 -9.73 5.55
N THR A 226 5.16 -10.16 4.41
CA THR A 226 5.98 -10.44 3.22
C THR A 226 6.28 -9.19 2.41
N ALA A 227 5.36 -8.23 2.37
CA ALA A 227 5.52 -6.97 1.65
C ALA A 227 6.39 -5.95 2.42
N SER A 228 6.40 -6.02 3.77
CA SER A 228 7.24 -5.19 4.63
C SER A 228 8.07 -6.06 5.59
N PRO A 229 9.05 -6.83 5.07
CA PRO A 229 9.70 -7.90 5.83
C PRO A 229 10.58 -7.41 6.98
N LYS A 230 10.96 -6.12 6.98
CA LYS A 230 11.74 -5.50 8.04
C LYS A 230 10.91 -4.66 9.00
N TRP A 231 9.63 -4.45 8.70
CA TRP A 231 8.74 -3.69 9.57
C TRP A 231 8.20 -4.55 10.71
N SER A 232 8.46 -4.13 11.93
CA SER A 232 8.01 -4.82 13.15
C SER A 232 6.73 -4.18 13.69
N PHE A 233 5.60 -4.37 12.99
CA PHE A 233 4.31 -3.92 13.49
C PHE A 233 3.76 -4.83 14.60
N ASP A 234 3.10 -4.24 15.59
CA ASP A 234 2.43 -4.98 16.65
C ASP A 234 1.03 -5.48 16.22
N GLU A 235 0.47 -6.37 17.03
CA GLU A 235 -0.86 -6.96 16.78
C GLU A 235 -1.96 -5.90 16.79
N GLU A 236 -1.88 -4.91 17.68
CA GLU A 236 -2.87 -3.84 17.79
C GLU A 236 -2.90 -2.99 16.51
N THR A 237 -1.74 -2.63 15.97
CA THR A 237 -1.60 -1.90 14.70
C THR A 237 -2.27 -2.68 13.56
N TYR A 238 -2.00 -3.98 13.45
CA TYR A 238 -2.62 -4.80 12.42
C TYR A 238 -4.13 -4.92 12.61
N GLN A 239 -4.60 -5.25 13.81
CA GLN A 239 -6.03 -5.45 14.10
C GLN A 239 -6.85 -4.18 13.91
N ARG A 240 -6.27 -3.01 14.13
CA ARG A 240 -6.93 -1.73 13.85
C ARG A 240 -7.27 -1.60 12.36
N SER A 241 -6.34 -1.90 11.48
CA SER A 241 -6.56 -1.90 10.03
C SER A 241 -7.43 -3.08 9.56
N ALA A 242 -7.31 -4.25 10.21
CA ALA A 242 -8.04 -5.45 9.83
C ALA A 242 -9.57 -5.28 9.89
N LYS A 243 -10.09 -4.39 10.73
CA LYS A 243 -11.52 -4.03 10.78
C LYS A 243 -12.06 -3.53 9.44
N ALA A 244 -11.21 -2.89 8.62
CA ALA A 244 -11.62 -2.43 7.31
C ALA A 244 -11.90 -3.58 6.32
N PHE A 245 -11.34 -4.76 6.55
CA PHE A 245 -11.53 -5.95 5.71
C PHE A 245 -12.81 -6.72 6.05
N GLU A 246 -13.50 -6.36 7.14
CA GLU A 246 -14.81 -6.89 7.49
C GLU A 246 -15.93 -6.33 6.61
N ASN A 247 -15.63 -5.36 5.75
CA ASN A 247 -16.58 -4.85 4.77
C ASN A 247 -17.14 -6.01 3.91
N PRO A 248 -18.47 -6.15 3.77
CA PRO A 248 -19.09 -7.30 3.12
C PRO A 248 -18.72 -7.45 1.64
N ASP A 249 -18.29 -6.37 1.01
CA ASP A 249 -17.90 -6.35 -0.41
C ASP A 249 -16.38 -6.57 -0.61
N HIS A 250 -15.58 -6.59 0.48
CA HIS A 250 -14.12 -6.62 0.43
C HIS A 250 -13.58 -7.77 -0.43
N VAL A 251 -13.97 -9.00 -0.11
CA VAL A 251 -13.47 -10.19 -0.81
C VAL A 251 -13.81 -10.14 -2.29
N ASN A 252 -15.05 -9.76 -2.63
CA ASN A 252 -15.49 -9.71 -4.02
C ASN A 252 -14.73 -8.65 -4.82
N ILE A 253 -14.51 -7.47 -4.26
CA ILE A 253 -13.75 -6.39 -4.90
C ILE A 253 -12.29 -6.79 -5.13
N VAL A 254 -11.65 -7.37 -4.10
CA VAL A 254 -10.25 -7.81 -4.18
C VAL A 254 -10.07 -8.90 -5.25
N ILE A 255 -10.91 -9.94 -5.19
CA ILE A 255 -10.86 -11.04 -6.16
C ILE A 255 -11.13 -10.54 -7.57
N HIS A 256 -12.13 -9.64 -7.75
CA HIS A 256 -12.41 -9.07 -9.07
C HIS A 256 -11.22 -8.27 -9.59
N ASN A 257 -10.58 -7.41 -8.78
CA ASN A 257 -9.43 -6.63 -9.22
C ASN A 257 -8.30 -7.53 -9.78
N TYR A 258 -7.94 -8.60 -9.06
CA TYR A 258 -6.84 -9.47 -9.52
C TYR A 258 -7.24 -10.37 -10.69
N ARG A 259 -8.46 -10.89 -10.72
CA ARG A 259 -8.97 -11.63 -11.89
C ARG A 259 -9.06 -10.74 -13.14
N TRP A 260 -9.56 -9.52 -13.00
CA TRP A 260 -9.64 -8.57 -14.11
C TRP A 260 -8.25 -8.21 -14.65
N ARG A 261 -7.28 -7.95 -13.77
CA ARG A 261 -5.89 -7.68 -14.18
C ARG A 261 -5.28 -8.81 -15.01
N LEU A 262 -5.62 -10.04 -14.71
CA LEU A 262 -5.16 -11.24 -15.44
C LEU A 262 -6.05 -11.59 -16.65
N GLY A 263 -7.07 -10.78 -16.99
CA GLY A 263 -8.01 -11.06 -18.07
C GLY A 263 -8.98 -12.19 -17.78
N LEU A 264 -9.13 -12.60 -16.50
CA LEU A 264 -9.96 -13.73 -16.07
C LEU A 264 -11.36 -13.32 -15.57
N ALA A 265 -11.62 -12.02 -15.45
CA ALA A 265 -12.95 -11.47 -15.18
C ALA A 265 -13.23 -10.31 -16.11
N PRO A 266 -14.48 -10.17 -16.59
CA PRO A 266 -14.86 -9.06 -17.46
C PRO A 266 -14.88 -7.76 -16.66
N GLY A 267 -14.54 -6.64 -17.32
CA GLY A 267 -14.86 -5.32 -16.84
C GLY A 267 -16.32 -4.92 -17.15
N GLU A 268 -16.72 -3.76 -16.63
CA GLU A 268 -18.02 -3.18 -17.00
C GLU A 268 -17.85 -2.23 -18.19
N LYS A 269 -18.73 -2.36 -19.19
CA LYS A 269 -18.71 -1.59 -20.44
C LYS A 269 -18.67 -0.07 -20.25
N GLN A 270 -19.23 0.43 -19.15
CA GLN A 270 -19.19 1.87 -18.85
C GLN A 270 -17.77 2.41 -18.68
N TYR A 271 -16.80 1.57 -18.35
CA TYR A 271 -15.40 1.94 -18.17
C TYR A 271 -14.50 1.65 -19.38
N ASP A 272 -14.99 0.97 -20.42
CA ASP A 272 -14.19 0.54 -21.59
C ASP A 272 -13.40 1.70 -22.22
N LYS A 273 -14.01 2.89 -22.35
CA LYS A 273 -13.34 4.06 -22.92
C LYS A 273 -12.18 4.57 -22.06
N LEU A 274 -12.29 4.45 -20.74
CA LEU A 274 -11.22 4.84 -19.81
C LEU A 274 -10.12 3.80 -19.83
N GLU A 275 -10.48 2.51 -19.77
CA GLU A 275 -9.50 1.42 -19.83
C GLU A 275 -8.74 1.42 -21.16
N ALA A 276 -9.38 1.71 -22.28
CA ALA A 276 -8.71 1.86 -23.58
C ALA A 276 -7.70 3.01 -23.60
N LYS A 277 -7.96 4.13 -22.90
CA LYS A 277 -7.00 5.22 -22.73
C LYS A 277 -5.83 4.79 -21.83
N LEU A 278 -6.13 4.10 -20.72
CA LEU A 278 -5.13 3.63 -19.77
C LEU A 278 -4.21 2.56 -20.38
N ALA A 279 -4.73 1.71 -21.27
CA ALA A 279 -3.97 0.72 -22.01
C ALA A 279 -2.87 1.34 -22.90
N GLN A 280 -2.99 2.62 -23.26
CA GLN A 280 -1.95 3.37 -23.97
C GLN A 280 -0.84 3.86 -23.06
N LEU A 281 -0.92 3.56 -21.75
CA LEU A 281 0.01 4.03 -20.73
C LEU A 281 0.28 5.53 -20.82
N PRO A 282 -0.75 6.38 -20.61
CA PRO A 282 -0.66 7.82 -20.83
C PRO A 282 0.38 8.49 -19.96
N ASP A 283 0.98 9.56 -20.45
CA ASP A 283 1.91 10.37 -19.71
C ASP A 283 1.20 11.17 -18.60
N ILE A 284 1.93 11.47 -17.52
CA ILE A 284 1.47 12.30 -16.39
C ILE A 284 2.20 13.65 -16.47
N THR A 285 1.43 14.72 -16.55
CA THR A 285 1.96 16.08 -16.76
C THR A 285 1.99 16.93 -15.50
N VAL A 286 1.33 16.51 -14.43
CA VAL A 286 1.34 17.22 -13.16
C VAL A 286 2.68 17.05 -12.42
N PRO A 287 3.08 18.00 -11.56
CA PRO A 287 4.24 17.85 -10.71
C PRO A 287 4.16 16.59 -9.88
N THR A 288 5.21 15.77 -9.88
CA THR A 288 5.18 14.44 -9.28
C THR A 288 6.43 14.15 -8.46
N VAL A 289 6.22 13.56 -7.28
CA VAL A 289 7.27 12.92 -6.48
C VAL A 289 6.94 11.43 -6.37
N THR A 290 7.89 10.57 -6.72
CA THR A 290 7.77 9.13 -6.49
C THR A 290 8.68 8.70 -5.35
N LEU A 291 8.20 7.73 -4.56
CA LEU A 291 8.92 7.17 -3.42
C LEU A 291 9.06 5.67 -3.56
N GLU A 292 10.17 5.12 -3.04
CA GLU A 292 10.35 3.69 -2.87
C GLU A 292 11.09 3.40 -1.57
N GLY A 293 10.79 2.26 -0.91
CA GLY A 293 11.50 1.77 0.26
C GLY A 293 12.54 0.72 -0.12
N ASP A 294 13.70 0.75 0.53
CA ASP A 294 14.82 -0.18 0.28
C ASP A 294 14.56 -1.64 0.70
N ALA A 295 13.45 -1.89 1.40
CA ALA A 295 13.02 -3.21 1.85
C ALA A 295 11.60 -3.57 1.41
N ASN A 296 11.09 -2.94 0.33
CA ASN A 296 9.80 -3.31 -0.24
C ASN A 296 9.84 -4.77 -0.75
N GLY A 297 9.05 -5.63 -0.10
CA GLY A 297 8.94 -7.06 -0.44
C GLY A 297 7.87 -7.36 -1.50
N ALA A 298 7.13 -6.37 -1.98
CA ALA A 298 6.24 -6.50 -3.13
C ALA A 298 7.01 -6.25 -4.44
N ALA A 299 6.55 -6.83 -5.54
CA ALA A 299 7.13 -6.52 -6.85
C ALA A 299 6.72 -5.09 -7.29
N PHE A 300 7.68 -4.31 -7.74
CA PHE A 300 7.47 -2.94 -8.21
C PHE A 300 8.39 -2.63 -9.41
N PRO A 301 8.00 -1.68 -10.29
CA PRO A 301 8.86 -1.27 -11.39
C PRO A 301 10.01 -0.41 -10.88
N LEU A 302 11.18 -0.56 -11.47
CA LEU A 302 12.34 0.29 -11.17
C LEU A 302 12.16 1.70 -11.77
N PRO A 303 12.67 2.76 -11.13
CA PRO A 303 12.49 4.16 -11.56
C PRO A 303 12.87 4.42 -13.03
N GLU A 304 13.95 3.80 -13.53
CA GLU A 304 14.38 3.94 -14.92
C GLU A 304 13.39 3.36 -15.94
N LYS A 305 12.44 2.53 -15.51
CA LYS A 305 11.41 1.96 -16.39
C LYS A 305 10.20 2.87 -16.56
N TYR A 306 9.96 3.76 -15.60
CA TYR A 306 8.76 4.60 -15.60
C TYR A 306 9.01 6.12 -15.52
N ALA A 307 10.20 6.58 -15.15
CA ALA A 307 10.49 8.01 -14.99
C ALA A 307 10.10 8.84 -16.21
N SER A 308 10.29 8.29 -17.41
CA SER A 308 9.92 8.94 -18.67
C SER A 308 8.41 9.17 -18.85
N LYS A 309 7.56 8.55 -18.02
CA LYS A 309 6.10 8.77 -18.03
C LYS A 309 5.69 10.06 -17.34
N TYR A 310 6.52 10.59 -16.46
CA TYR A 310 6.29 11.85 -15.78
C TYR A 310 6.89 13.00 -16.59
N LYS A 311 6.03 13.79 -17.27
CA LYS A 311 6.42 14.91 -18.16
C LYS A 311 6.42 16.26 -17.47
N GLY A 312 5.81 16.36 -16.27
CA GLY A 312 5.88 17.53 -15.41
C GLY A 312 7.22 17.62 -14.65
N LYS A 313 7.31 18.56 -13.69
CA LYS A 313 8.43 18.57 -12.74
C LYS A 313 8.40 17.23 -11.96
N TYR A 314 9.52 16.51 -11.96
CA TYR A 314 9.57 15.15 -11.42
C TYR A 314 10.78 14.96 -10.49
N MET A 315 10.52 14.35 -9.34
CA MET A 315 11.54 13.90 -8.38
C MET A 315 11.30 12.44 -7.99
N HIS A 316 12.37 11.75 -7.63
CA HIS A 316 12.30 10.39 -7.07
C HIS A 316 13.19 10.30 -5.83
N HIS A 317 12.68 9.64 -4.78
CA HIS A 317 13.45 9.34 -3.57
C HIS A 317 13.33 7.86 -3.21
N THR A 318 14.48 7.23 -2.97
CA THR A 318 14.55 5.91 -2.33
C THR A 318 14.85 6.10 -0.86
N LEU A 319 13.94 5.64 0.00
CA LEU A 319 14.09 5.68 1.45
C LEU A 319 14.88 4.47 1.93
N THR A 320 15.87 4.71 2.76
CA THR A 320 16.73 3.65 3.34
C THR A 320 16.41 3.45 4.82
N GLY A 321 16.86 2.33 5.37
CA GLY A 321 16.62 1.98 6.78
C GLY A 321 15.66 0.82 6.97
N GLY A 322 15.36 0.09 5.91
CA GLY A 322 14.50 -1.09 5.97
C GLY A 322 13.03 -0.78 5.74
N ILE A 323 12.72 0.30 5.01
CA ILE A 323 11.36 0.73 4.72
C ILE A 323 10.73 -0.23 3.68
N GLY A 324 9.58 -0.77 4.02
CA GLY A 324 8.84 -1.73 3.21
C GLY A 324 7.73 -1.10 2.37
N HIS A 325 6.71 -1.91 2.10
CA HIS A 325 5.63 -1.57 1.17
C HIS A 325 4.64 -0.54 1.72
N ASN A 326 4.34 -0.58 3.03
CA ASN A 326 3.45 0.39 3.68
C ASN A 326 4.22 1.66 4.06
N LEU A 327 4.96 2.21 3.11
CA LEU A 327 5.85 3.34 3.29
C LEU A 327 5.22 4.54 4.02
N PRO A 328 3.95 4.93 3.78
CA PRO A 328 3.35 6.05 4.51
C PRO A 328 3.22 5.81 6.02
N GLN A 329 3.09 4.55 6.46
CA GLN A 329 3.03 4.19 7.88
C GLN A 329 4.41 3.89 8.45
N GLU A 330 5.32 3.33 7.65
CA GLU A 330 6.69 3.00 8.05
C GLU A 330 7.60 4.23 8.12
N ALA A 331 7.37 5.21 7.23
CA ALA A 331 8.16 6.44 7.12
C ALA A 331 7.24 7.68 6.95
N PRO A 332 6.39 8.01 7.94
CA PRO A 332 5.37 9.04 7.80
C PRO A 332 5.95 10.46 7.62
N LYS A 333 7.14 10.75 8.16
CA LYS A 333 7.80 12.05 8.00
C LYS A 333 8.27 12.26 6.57
N GLU A 334 8.87 11.25 5.99
CA GLU A 334 9.41 11.25 4.62
C GLU A 334 8.26 11.31 3.60
N PHE A 335 7.18 10.55 3.84
CA PHE A 335 5.98 10.63 3.02
C PHE A 335 5.34 12.03 3.09
N THR A 336 5.26 12.62 4.29
CA THR A 336 4.78 14.00 4.47
C THR A 336 5.67 15.01 3.75
N ALA A 337 7.00 14.86 3.84
CA ALA A 337 7.96 15.72 3.14
C ALA A 337 7.75 15.66 1.62
N ALA A 338 7.51 14.47 1.06
CA ALA A 338 7.24 14.30 -0.36
C ALA A 338 5.93 14.99 -0.80
N ILE A 339 4.89 14.97 0.01
CA ILE A 339 3.65 15.74 -0.27
C ILE A 339 3.93 17.25 -0.31
N ILE A 340 4.72 17.76 0.63
CA ILE A 340 5.08 19.19 0.68
C ILE A 340 6.00 19.56 -0.49
N GLU A 341 6.95 18.68 -0.86
CA GLU A 341 7.81 18.87 -2.02
C GLU A 341 7.00 18.91 -3.31
N ALA A 342 6.11 17.97 -3.53
CA ALA A 342 5.23 17.94 -4.70
C ALA A 342 4.34 19.21 -4.78
N ASP A 343 3.84 19.71 -3.64
CA ASP A 343 3.13 20.98 -3.56
C ASP A 343 4.01 22.16 -3.99
N SER A 344 5.26 22.16 -3.57
CA SER A 344 6.21 23.22 -3.93
C SER A 344 6.56 23.21 -5.42
N LEU A 345 6.66 22.03 -6.04
CA LEU A 345 6.86 21.87 -7.48
C LEU A 345 5.66 22.40 -8.30
N SER A 346 4.48 22.50 -7.70
CA SER A 346 3.25 22.96 -8.37
C SER A 346 3.14 24.49 -8.47
N LYS A 347 4.02 25.20 -7.79
CA LYS A 347 4.15 26.67 -7.85
C LYS A 347 5.16 27.07 -8.93
#